data_e652c8279b9423561cedc9905a23e65f
#
_entry.id   e652c8279b9423561cedc9905a23e65f
#
_cell.length_a   1.000
_cell.length_b   1.000
_cell.length_c   1.000
_cell.angle_alpha   90.00
_cell.angle_beta   90.00
_cell.angle_gamma   90.00
#
_symmetry.space_group_name_H-M   'P 1'
#
loop_
_entity.id
_entity.type
_entity.pdbx_description
1 polymer ?
#
loop_
_entity_poly.entity_id
_entity_poly.type
_entity_poly.pdbx_seq_one_letter_code
_entity_poly.pdbx_strand_id
1 'polypeptide(L)'
;MRTPALVSTVLAVGALLTPVAEADRPVWFTSWAQSQQHLAPVTLHDQSMRMITHLSQGGSAVRIRVQNTFGKTPLTIDRTTVALSAGGAAVDGTRDVTFEGRRSVTIPAGGEMWSDRTTLVSTPGADLAVSMHVAGDVVPGRHESAFRDNYLTPSGAGDKTTDKGGAFTEKVQSTYVVSAVDVVNPRLRGTVVPFGSSVVDGVGSTNCGPGCTEIGTNKRWTDVLARRIVASGGPQFAVANAGISGTTSAVCPRTPAPFVGLDAMTRLERDVLALHGVTDVIYYYGTNDLANGCTAAEIVASYRAVFERLRKDGIAVHVTPITPRPGYSDQNNVDRHAVNDFVKRGGDCSDACATVQDFDQVLEDPIRPNAVNPRYDTGDGVHANITGQQAIADYIALETLV
;
A
#
# COMPACT_ATOMS: atom_id res chain seq x y z
N MET A 1 53.06 71.66 21.85
CA MET A 1 52.49 70.63 22.69
C MET A 1 51.76 69.65 21.81
N ARG A 2 52.26 68.46 21.63
CA ARG A 2 51.62 67.41 20.80
C ARG A 2 51.06 66.32 21.73
N THR A 3 49.78 66.12 21.68
CA THR A 3 49.05 65.05 22.39
C THR A 3 49.18 63.71 21.66
N PRO A 4 49.45 62.58 22.31
CA PRO A 4 49.48 61.29 21.64
C PRO A 4 48.05 60.68 21.58
N ALA A 5 47.73 60.11 20.43
CA ALA A 5 46.48 59.37 20.23
C ALA A 5 46.63 57.93 20.74
N LEU A 6 45.69 57.50 21.60
CA LEU A 6 45.54 56.10 22.03
C LEU A 6 44.85 55.29 20.92
N VAL A 7 45.51 54.23 20.44
CA VAL A 7 44.91 53.23 19.54
C VAL A 7 44.39 52.09 20.43
N SER A 8 43.07 51.95 20.46
CA SER A 8 42.42 50.80 21.12
C SER A 8 42.27 49.64 20.13
N THR A 9 43.00 48.56 20.39
CA THR A 9 42.86 47.30 19.61
C THR A 9 41.70 46.49 20.17
N VAL A 10 40.64 46.31 19.36
CA VAL A 10 39.50 45.42 19.68
C VAL A 10 39.87 44.02 19.18
N LEU A 11 40.07 43.08 20.10
CA LEU A 11 40.16 41.67 19.83
C LEU A 11 38.78 41.09 19.57
N ALA A 12 38.44 40.73 18.34
CA ALA A 12 37.24 39.99 18.02
C ALA A 12 37.50 38.49 18.28
N VAL A 13 36.87 37.96 19.32
CA VAL A 13 36.81 36.50 19.57
C VAL A 13 35.76 35.91 18.65
N GLY A 14 36.20 35.33 17.55
CA GLY A 14 35.35 34.55 16.66
C GLY A 14 35.01 33.21 17.28
N ALA A 15 33.78 33.03 17.75
CA ALA A 15 33.26 31.72 18.12
C ALA A 15 33.10 30.85 16.85
N LEU A 16 33.96 29.85 16.71
CA LEU A 16 33.81 28.80 15.70
C LEU A 16 32.56 27.96 16.10
N LEU A 17 31.43 28.24 15.46
CA LEU A 17 30.29 27.34 15.47
C LEU A 17 30.69 26.09 14.67
N THR A 18 31.06 25.02 15.36
CA THR A 18 31.13 23.70 14.76
C THR A 18 29.73 23.31 14.28
N PRO A 19 29.54 22.92 12.99
CA PRO A 19 28.26 22.41 12.56
C PRO A 19 27.96 21.17 13.41
N VAL A 20 26.85 21.22 14.17
CA VAL A 20 26.29 20.02 14.80
C VAL A 20 25.93 19.12 13.62
N ALA A 21 26.59 17.98 13.52
CA ALA A 21 26.24 16.96 12.53
C ALA A 21 24.73 16.68 12.71
N GLU A 22 23.96 16.96 11.67
CA GLU A 22 22.54 16.60 11.61
C GLU A 22 22.52 15.11 11.81
N ALA A 23 22.04 14.64 12.98
CA ALA A 23 21.96 13.23 13.28
C ALA A 23 21.14 12.59 12.13
N ASP A 24 21.75 11.65 11.39
CA ASP A 24 21.12 10.96 10.28
C ASP A 24 19.73 10.48 10.71
N ARG A 25 18.69 11.20 10.25
CA ARG A 25 17.32 10.75 10.50
C ARG A 25 17.17 9.42 9.79
N PRO A 26 16.65 8.39 10.47
CA PRO A 26 16.53 7.08 9.84
C PRO A 26 15.67 7.21 8.59
N VAL A 27 16.21 6.74 7.45
CA VAL A 27 15.46 6.70 6.20
C VAL A 27 14.43 5.59 6.31
N TRP A 28 13.17 5.94 6.20
CA TRP A 28 12.03 5.03 6.28
C TRP A 28 11.58 4.60 4.89
N PHE A 29 11.27 3.32 4.75
CA PHE A 29 10.68 2.75 3.54
C PHE A 29 9.40 2.01 3.89
N THR A 30 8.31 2.28 3.18
CA THR A 30 7.05 1.56 3.40
C THR A 30 7.17 0.13 2.87
N SER A 31 7.16 -0.83 3.78
CA SER A 31 7.34 -2.25 3.47
C SER A 31 6.03 -3.02 3.35
N TRP A 32 4.94 -2.46 3.80
CA TRP A 32 3.60 -2.98 3.65
C TRP A 32 2.59 -1.84 3.66
N ALA A 33 1.57 -1.93 2.78
CA ALA A 33 0.42 -1.04 2.81
C ALA A 33 -0.85 -1.79 2.43
N GLN A 34 -1.98 -1.35 3.00
CA GLN A 34 -3.35 -1.64 2.57
C GLN A 34 -4.19 -0.38 2.78
N SER A 35 -4.59 0.22 1.66
CA SER A 35 -5.37 1.46 1.66
C SER A 35 -6.76 1.24 2.21
N GLN A 36 -7.21 2.08 3.15
CA GLN A 36 -8.59 2.01 3.65
C GLN A 36 -9.60 2.51 2.63
N GLN A 37 -10.80 1.89 2.59
CA GLN A 37 -11.81 2.18 1.58
C GLN A 37 -13.17 2.63 2.15
N HIS A 38 -13.54 2.23 3.37
CA HIS A 38 -14.75 2.65 4.05
C HIS A 38 -14.76 2.19 5.52
N LEU A 39 -15.85 2.48 6.26
CA LEU A 39 -16.05 1.97 7.63
C LEU A 39 -16.41 0.48 7.60
N ALA A 40 -16.00 -0.24 8.63
CA ALA A 40 -16.44 -1.62 8.85
C ALA A 40 -17.93 -1.66 9.24
N PRO A 41 -18.67 -2.75 8.89
CA PRO A 41 -20.07 -2.91 9.30
C PRO A 41 -20.20 -3.48 10.72
N VAL A 42 -19.25 -3.16 11.60
CA VAL A 42 -19.19 -3.63 12.98
C VAL A 42 -18.83 -2.50 13.92
N THR A 43 -19.30 -2.56 15.15
CA THR A 43 -18.82 -1.70 16.24
C THR A 43 -17.99 -2.57 17.17
N LEU A 44 -16.76 -2.16 17.41
CA LEU A 44 -15.89 -2.73 18.44
C LEU A 44 -16.21 -2.05 19.76
N HIS A 45 -16.26 -2.83 20.86
CA HIS A 45 -16.55 -2.34 22.20
C HIS A 45 -15.61 -2.98 23.21
N ASP A 46 -14.79 -2.18 23.89
CA ASP A 46 -13.76 -2.62 24.84
C ASP A 46 -13.04 -3.88 24.34
N GLN A 47 -12.41 -3.76 23.17
CA GLN A 47 -12.01 -4.92 22.35
C GLN A 47 -10.62 -4.71 21.80
N SER A 48 -9.87 -5.80 21.70
CA SER A 48 -8.55 -5.80 21.04
C SER A 48 -8.64 -6.42 19.65
N MET A 49 -7.96 -5.80 18.68
CA MET A 49 -7.81 -6.29 17.33
C MET A 49 -6.33 -6.59 17.04
N ARG A 50 -6.05 -7.65 16.29
CA ARG A 50 -4.70 -8.04 15.84
C ARG A 50 -4.68 -8.17 14.34
N MET A 51 -4.04 -7.23 13.67
CA MET A 51 -3.87 -7.19 12.22
C MET A 51 -2.51 -7.77 11.86
N ILE A 52 -2.50 -8.73 10.94
CA ILE A 52 -1.27 -9.37 10.48
C ILE A 52 -0.84 -8.73 9.16
N THR A 53 0.36 -8.18 9.10
CA THR A 53 0.91 -7.50 7.94
C THR A 53 2.14 -8.27 7.42
N HIS A 54 2.20 -8.50 6.10
CA HIS A 54 3.29 -9.24 5.46
C HIS A 54 4.34 -8.29 4.90
N LEU A 55 5.47 -8.17 5.57
CA LEU A 55 6.51 -7.23 5.18
C LEU A 55 7.21 -7.69 3.89
N SER A 56 7.24 -6.83 2.87
CA SER A 56 8.01 -7.08 1.64
C SER A 56 9.52 -7.07 1.90
N GLN A 57 9.96 -6.24 2.84
CA GLN A 57 11.35 -6.10 3.28
C GLN A 57 11.42 -6.01 4.79
N GLY A 58 12.52 -6.49 5.37
CA GLY A 58 12.78 -6.35 6.79
C GLY A 58 13.62 -5.11 7.12
N GLY A 59 13.85 -4.90 8.42
CA GLY A 59 14.67 -3.80 8.90
C GLY A 59 15.03 -3.93 10.38
N SER A 60 15.71 -2.91 10.91
CA SER A 60 16.14 -2.83 12.31
C SER A 60 15.07 -2.23 13.24
N ALA A 61 14.08 -1.56 12.68
CA ALA A 61 12.96 -0.95 13.39
C ALA A 61 11.75 -0.82 12.48
N VAL A 62 10.58 -0.66 13.09
CA VAL A 62 9.30 -0.43 12.42
C VAL A 62 8.62 0.81 12.96
N ARG A 63 7.71 1.39 12.17
CA ARG A 63 6.66 2.30 12.60
C ARG A 63 5.37 2.01 11.82
N ILE A 64 4.24 2.40 12.38
CA ILE A 64 2.93 1.99 11.90
C ILE A 64 2.09 3.23 11.59
N ARG A 65 1.41 3.25 10.46
CA ARG A 65 0.38 4.24 10.17
C ARG A 65 -0.99 3.72 10.57
N VAL A 66 -1.68 4.48 11.40
CA VAL A 66 -3.06 4.27 11.80
C VAL A 66 -3.95 5.35 11.21
N GLN A 67 -5.14 4.98 10.72
CA GLN A 67 -6.02 5.88 9.97
C GLN A 67 -7.45 5.88 10.52
N ASN A 68 -8.06 7.06 10.50
CA ASN A 68 -9.49 7.30 10.74
C ASN A 68 -10.13 8.02 9.53
N THR A 69 -9.67 7.69 8.33
CA THR A 69 -9.99 8.39 7.06
C THR A 69 -11.49 8.54 6.83
N PHE A 70 -12.28 7.52 7.15
CA PHE A 70 -13.72 7.51 6.92
C PHE A 70 -14.53 7.76 8.20
N GLY A 71 -13.86 7.87 9.35
CA GLY A 71 -14.50 8.15 10.64
C GLY A 71 -15.09 9.56 10.68
N LYS A 72 -16.27 9.68 11.28
CA LYS A 72 -16.98 10.95 11.49
C LYS A 72 -16.73 11.53 12.88
N THR A 73 -16.12 10.77 13.76
CA THR A 73 -15.75 11.12 15.13
C THR A 73 -14.29 10.77 15.37
N PRO A 74 -13.62 11.39 16.35
CA PRO A 74 -12.28 10.99 16.75
C PRO A 74 -12.22 9.49 17.13
N LEU A 75 -11.15 8.82 16.70
CA LEU A 75 -10.84 7.43 17.03
C LEU A 75 -9.73 7.42 18.10
N THR A 76 -10.02 6.88 19.28
CA THR A 76 -8.99 6.65 20.31
C THR A 76 -8.55 5.19 20.29
N ILE A 77 -7.25 4.98 20.17
CA ILE A 77 -6.58 3.70 20.39
C ILE A 77 -5.85 3.82 21.71
N ASP A 78 -6.24 3.00 22.68
CA ASP A 78 -5.74 3.12 24.07
C ASP A 78 -4.35 2.49 24.21
N ARG A 79 -4.07 1.45 23.44
CA ARG A 79 -2.76 0.80 23.38
C ARG A 79 -2.51 0.14 22.03
N THR A 80 -1.27 0.20 21.59
CA THR A 80 -0.78 -0.52 20.42
C THR A 80 0.48 -1.30 20.76
N THR A 81 0.59 -2.52 20.29
CA THR A 81 1.81 -3.33 20.34
C THR A 81 2.14 -3.95 18.99
N VAL A 82 3.42 -4.26 18.78
CA VAL A 82 3.89 -5.04 17.64
C VAL A 82 4.70 -6.24 18.07
N ALA A 83 4.62 -7.29 17.26
CA ALA A 83 5.42 -8.51 17.44
C ALA A 83 5.62 -9.20 16.09
N LEU A 84 6.61 -10.08 15.99
CA LEU A 84 6.63 -11.06 14.88
C LEU A 84 5.52 -12.08 15.12
N SER A 85 4.78 -12.42 14.04
CA SER A 85 3.78 -13.47 14.10
C SER A 85 4.44 -14.85 14.22
N ALA A 86 3.91 -15.66 15.11
CA ALA A 86 4.31 -17.09 15.24
C ALA A 86 3.30 -18.02 14.54
N GLY A 87 2.43 -17.48 13.69
CA GLY A 87 1.39 -18.16 12.96
C GLY A 87 0.00 -17.97 13.59
N GLY A 88 -1.01 -17.75 12.73
CA GLY A 88 -2.37 -17.43 13.19
C GLY A 88 -2.37 -16.15 14.04
N ALA A 89 -3.07 -16.20 15.18
CA ALA A 89 -3.08 -15.11 16.16
C ALA A 89 -1.85 -15.12 17.10
N ALA A 90 -1.01 -16.15 17.04
CA ALA A 90 0.10 -16.30 17.98
C ALA A 90 1.24 -15.31 17.69
N VAL A 91 1.86 -14.80 18.76
CA VAL A 91 3.00 -13.89 18.70
C VAL A 91 4.09 -14.31 19.67
N ASP A 92 5.35 -14.00 19.31
CA ASP A 92 6.50 -14.23 20.16
C ASP A 92 7.10 -12.88 20.60
N GLY A 93 6.74 -12.48 21.81
CA GLY A 93 7.23 -11.25 22.45
C GLY A 93 6.72 -9.97 21.82
N THR A 94 5.98 -9.16 22.57
CA THR A 94 5.43 -7.87 22.12
C THR A 94 6.36 -6.71 22.44
N ARG A 95 6.26 -5.64 21.64
CA ARG A 95 6.85 -4.33 21.90
C ARG A 95 5.74 -3.29 21.94
N ASP A 96 5.75 -2.41 22.94
CA ASP A 96 4.85 -1.26 22.96
C ASP A 96 5.17 -0.33 21.78
N VAL A 97 4.12 0.18 21.17
CA VAL A 97 4.17 1.23 20.14
C VAL A 97 3.66 2.51 20.78
N THR A 98 4.38 3.61 20.56
CA THR A 98 3.98 4.92 21.05
C THR A 98 3.70 5.87 19.89
N PHE A 99 2.97 6.93 20.20
CA PHE A 99 2.65 8.03 19.29
C PHE A 99 2.99 9.32 20.03
N GLU A 100 4.00 10.06 19.56
CA GLU A 100 4.54 11.24 20.23
C GLU A 100 4.92 10.95 21.71
N GLY A 101 5.53 9.78 21.95
CA GLY A 101 5.94 9.31 23.26
C GLY A 101 4.81 8.76 24.15
N ARG A 102 3.55 8.72 23.67
CA ARG A 102 2.38 8.26 24.43
C ARG A 102 1.91 6.90 23.94
N ARG A 103 1.40 6.05 24.82
CA ARG A 103 0.82 4.75 24.48
C ARG A 103 -0.54 4.86 23.80
N SER A 104 -1.35 5.84 24.21
CA SER A 104 -2.66 6.12 23.64
C SER A 104 -2.53 7.21 22.57
N VAL A 105 -3.36 7.10 21.53
CA VAL A 105 -3.48 8.09 20.47
C VAL A 105 -4.94 8.34 20.14
N THR A 106 -5.31 9.60 19.93
CA THR A 106 -6.62 9.99 19.39
C THR A 106 -6.44 10.59 18.00
N ILE A 107 -6.99 9.92 17.01
CA ILE A 107 -6.91 10.30 15.60
C ILE A 107 -8.18 11.08 15.25
N PRO A 108 -8.10 12.33 14.79
CA PRO A 108 -9.27 13.11 14.42
C PRO A 108 -10.05 12.44 13.27
N ALA A 109 -11.31 12.81 13.12
CA ALA A 109 -12.12 12.39 11.98
C ALA A 109 -11.43 12.78 10.66
N GLY A 110 -11.34 11.84 9.71
CA GLY A 110 -10.62 12.04 8.44
C GLY A 110 -9.10 12.01 8.53
N GLY A 111 -8.53 11.87 9.74
CA GLY A 111 -7.09 11.98 9.99
C GLY A 111 -6.33 10.65 9.97
N GLU A 112 -5.02 10.78 10.12
CA GLU A 112 -4.09 9.66 10.28
C GLU A 112 -2.93 10.05 11.20
N MET A 113 -2.20 9.05 11.68
CA MET A 113 -0.98 9.27 12.47
C MET A 113 0.01 8.12 12.26
N TRP A 114 1.29 8.48 12.14
CA TRP A 114 2.39 7.56 12.21
C TRP A 114 2.87 7.39 13.65
N SER A 115 3.19 6.16 14.03
CA SER A 115 3.79 5.88 15.33
C SER A 115 5.24 6.36 15.41
N ASP A 116 5.74 6.44 16.63
CA ASP A 116 7.16 6.56 16.90
C ASP A 116 7.90 5.30 16.41
N ARG A 117 9.22 5.42 16.32
CA ARG A 117 10.11 4.30 16.00
C ARG A 117 10.04 3.23 17.10
N THR A 118 9.73 1.99 16.71
CA THR A 118 9.81 0.81 17.58
C THR A 118 10.96 -0.09 17.13
N THR A 119 11.93 -0.36 18.00
CA THR A 119 13.02 -1.28 17.67
C THR A 119 12.50 -2.71 17.61
N LEU A 120 12.46 -3.27 16.41
CA LEU A 120 12.06 -4.64 16.11
C LEU A 120 12.80 -5.09 14.84
N VAL A 121 13.72 -6.04 15.01
CA VAL A 121 14.45 -6.62 13.86
C VAL A 121 13.52 -7.58 13.13
N SER A 122 13.39 -7.40 11.83
CA SER A 122 12.59 -8.25 10.95
C SER A 122 13.34 -8.62 9.68
N THR A 123 12.93 -9.69 9.04
CA THR A 123 13.47 -10.16 7.76
C THR A 123 12.46 -9.90 6.62
N PRO A 124 12.90 -9.89 5.35
CA PRO A 124 11.97 -9.90 4.23
C PRO A 124 10.99 -11.07 4.33
N GLY A 125 9.73 -10.83 4.03
CA GLY A 125 8.67 -11.83 4.12
C GLY A 125 8.18 -12.15 5.53
N ALA A 126 8.67 -11.46 6.57
CA ALA A 126 8.17 -11.65 7.93
C ALA A 126 6.72 -11.15 8.06
N ASP A 127 5.90 -11.91 8.79
CA ASP A 127 4.58 -11.46 9.22
C ASP A 127 4.72 -10.69 10.55
N LEU A 128 4.22 -9.46 10.55
CA LEU A 128 4.18 -8.60 11.73
C LEU A 128 2.74 -8.54 12.25
N ALA A 129 2.54 -8.83 13.53
CA ALA A 129 1.28 -8.67 14.23
C ALA A 129 1.21 -7.28 14.86
N VAL A 130 0.27 -6.45 14.40
CA VAL A 130 -0.09 -5.17 15.00
C VAL A 130 -1.33 -5.36 15.85
N SER A 131 -1.20 -5.26 17.17
CA SER A 131 -2.32 -5.41 18.09
C SER A 131 -2.71 -4.06 18.67
N MET A 132 -4.00 -3.71 18.60
CA MET A 132 -4.55 -2.44 19.06
C MET A 132 -5.76 -2.69 19.95
N HIS A 133 -5.91 -1.91 21.02
CA HIS A 133 -7.05 -1.92 21.92
C HIS A 133 -7.84 -0.62 21.81
N VAL A 134 -9.15 -0.73 21.80
CA VAL A 134 -10.11 0.38 21.90
C VAL A 134 -11.02 0.14 23.09
N ALA A 135 -11.05 1.06 24.06
CA ALA A 135 -11.88 0.91 25.26
C ALA A 135 -13.35 1.32 25.04
N GLY A 136 -13.59 2.27 24.13
CA GLY A 136 -14.93 2.74 23.79
C GLY A 136 -15.57 2.06 22.60
N ASP A 137 -16.75 2.52 22.22
CA ASP A 137 -17.42 2.09 20.99
C ASP A 137 -16.76 2.73 19.78
N VAL A 138 -16.29 1.89 18.85
CA VAL A 138 -15.58 2.31 17.66
C VAL A 138 -16.10 1.57 16.43
N VAL A 139 -16.46 2.32 15.37
CA VAL A 139 -16.64 1.77 14.02
C VAL A 139 -15.35 2.01 13.26
N PRO A 140 -14.47 1.00 13.08
CA PRO A 140 -13.16 1.20 12.51
C PRO A 140 -13.23 1.42 10.99
N GLY A 141 -12.30 2.23 10.46
CA GLY A 141 -12.00 2.21 9.03
C GLY A 141 -11.42 0.86 8.63
N ARG A 142 -11.71 0.39 7.41
CA ARG A 142 -11.21 -0.89 6.93
C ARG A 142 -10.68 -0.88 5.50
N HIS A 143 -9.75 -1.77 5.24
CA HIS A 143 -9.55 -2.40 3.95
C HIS A 143 -10.33 -3.72 3.93
N GLU A 144 -11.19 -3.92 2.94
CA GLU A 144 -12.21 -4.98 2.98
C GLU A 144 -11.62 -6.39 2.86
N SER A 145 -10.66 -6.59 1.95
CA SER A 145 -10.14 -7.91 1.60
C SER A 145 -8.66 -8.03 1.91
N ALA A 146 -8.33 -8.41 3.15
CA ALA A 146 -6.93 -8.64 3.54
C ALA A 146 -6.32 -9.86 2.83
N PHE A 147 -7.14 -10.79 2.27
CA PHE A 147 -6.75 -12.10 1.73
C PHE A 147 -5.98 -12.96 2.72
N ARG A 148 -6.17 -12.68 3.99
CA ARG A 148 -5.61 -13.41 5.14
C ARG A 148 -6.50 -13.23 6.36
N ASP A 149 -6.35 -14.12 7.35
CA ASP A 149 -7.02 -13.98 8.62
C ASP A 149 -6.34 -12.90 9.47
N ASN A 150 -7.13 -12.00 10.00
CA ASN A 150 -6.87 -11.10 11.11
C ASN A 150 -7.75 -11.53 12.30
N TYR A 151 -7.52 -11.00 13.48
CA TYR A 151 -8.09 -11.55 14.69
C TYR A 151 -8.66 -10.46 15.60
N LEU A 152 -9.78 -10.78 16.25
CA LEU A 152 -10.38 -9.97 17.30
C LEU A 152 -10.51 -10.80 18.59
N THR A 153 -10.50 -10.13 19.72
CA THR A 153 -10.98 -10.72 20.97
C THR A 153 -12.52 -10.65 21.01
N PRO A 154 -13.20 -11.38 21.89
CA PRO A 154 -14.60 -11.12 22.17
C PRO A 154 -14.84 -9.67 22.62
N SER A 155 -16.02 -9.11 22.33
CA SER A 155 -16.45 -7.79 22.79
C SER A 155 -16.43 -7.73 24.32
N GLY A 156 -15.94 -6.63 24.90
CA GLY A 156 -15.79 -6.45 26.35
C GLY A 156 -14.62 -7.21 26.97
N ALA A 157 -13.70 -7.77 26.17
CA ALA A 157 -12.56 -8.53 26.69
C ALA A 157 -11.42 -7.65 27.25
N GLY A 158 -11.47 -6.34 27.02
CA GLY A 158 -10.45 -5.41 27.46
C GLY A 158 -9.14 -5.48 26.66
N ASP A 159 -8.10 -4.86 27.21
CA ASP A 159 -6.76 -4.87 26.58
C ASP A 159 -6.13 -6.27 26.62
N LYS A 160 -5.98 -6.86 25.44
CA LYS A 160 -5.27 -8.10 25.17
C LYS A 160 -4.11 -7.92 24.18
N THR A 161 -3.64 -6.69 24.01
CA THR A 161 -2.58 -6.39 23.02
C THR A 161 -1.29 -7.17 23.28
N THR A 162 -1.02 -7.55 24.53
CA THR A 162 0.16 -8.34 24.92
C THR A 162 -0.10 -9.85 25.05
N ASP A 163 -1.35 -10.31 24.82
CA ASP A 163 -1.68 -11.72 24.86
C ASP A 163 -0.95 -12.50 23.75
N LYS A 164 -0.52 -13.73 24.06
CA LYS A 164 0.24 -14.57 23.13
C LYS A 164 -0.57 -15.14 21.97
N GLY A 165 -1.89 -14.93 21.96
CA GLY A 165 -2.79 -15.36 20.89
C GLY A 165 -4.09 -16.00 21.40
N GLY A 166 -4.12 -16.52 22.62
CA GLY A 166 -5.26 -17.26 23.15
C GLY A 166 -6.53 -16.43 23.33
N ALA A 167 -6.40 -15.13 23.56
CA ALA A 167 -7.54 -14.23 23.68
C ALA A 167 -8.18 -13.84 22.33
N PHE A 168 -7.51 -14.04 21.21
CA PHE A 168 -7.95 -13.65 19.88
C PHE A 168 -8.68 -14.80 19.18
N THR A 169 -9.94 -14.98 19.51
CA THR A 169 -10.75 -16.15 19.10
C THR A 169 -11.61 -15.92 17.87
N GLU A 170 -11.82 -14.67 17.49
CA GLU A 170 -12.64 -14.30 16.32
C GLU A 170 -11.74 -13.99 15.12
N LYS A 171 -12.12 -14.47 13.93
CA LYS A 171 -11.41 -14.21 12.68
C LYS A 171 -12.16 -13.20 11.82
N VAL A 172 -11.42 -12.30 11.22
CA VAL A 172 -11.90 -11.36 10.21
C VAL A 172 -10.95 -11.33 9.03
N GLN A 173 -11.48 -11.17 7.81
CA GLN A 173 -10.67 -11.07 6.59
C GLN A 173 -10.56 -9.62 6.07
N SER A 174 -10.78 -8.66 6.95
CA SER A 174 -10.55 -7.24 6.71
C SER A 174 -9.37 -6.77 7.54
N THR A 175 -8.69 -5.72 7.08
CA THR A 175 -7.68 -5.02 7.89
C THR A 175 -8.31 -3.74 8.46
N TYR A 176 -8.28 -3.59 9.77
CA TYR A 176 -8.86 -2.44 10.47
C TYR A 176 -7.78 -1.45 10.90
N VAL A 177 -8.04 -0.17 10.74
CA VAL A 177 -7.28 0.96 11.28
C VAL A 177 -5.86 1.07 10.76
N VAL A 178 -5.03 0.01 10.84
CA VAL A 178 -3.65 0.04 10.32
C VAL A 178 -3.66 0.04 8.79
N SER A 179 -2.85 0.93 8.19
CA SER A 179 -2.82 1.11 6.74
C SER A 179 -1.44 1.02 6.11
N ALA A 180 -0.38 1.16 6.89
CA ALA A 180 0.99 0.98 6.41
C ALA A 180 1.96 0.61 7.54
N VAL A 181 3.05 -0.03 7.16
CA VAL A 181 4.19 -0.33 8.03
C VAL A 181 5.47 0.08 7.30
N ASP A 182 6.23 0.94 7.94
CA ASP A 182 7.57 1.32 7.50
C ASP A 182 8.64 0.50 8.22
N VAL A 183 9.78 0.34 7.56
CA VAL A 183 10.99 -0.26 8.11
C VAL A 183 12.19 0.67 7.96
N VAL A 184 13.17 0.55 8.85
CA VAL A 184 14.50 1.15 8.71
C VAL A 184 15.44 0.11 8.12
N ASN A 185 15.82 0.29 6.87
CA ASN A 185 16.76 -0.61 6.19
C ASN A 185 17.65 0.18 5.20
N PRO A 186 18.93 0.40 5.52
CA PRO A 186 19.83 1.22 4.69
C PRO A 186 20.21 0.56 3.36
N ARG A 187 19.82 -0.68 3.10
CA ARG A 187 20.06 -1.38 1.83
C ARG A 187 18.99 -1.09 0.78
N LEU A 188 17.85 -0.53 1.19
CA LEU A 188 16.76 -0.22 0.28
C LEU A 188 17.08 1.06 -0.50
N ARG A 189 16.78 1.04 -1.78
CA ARG A 189 16.87 2.20 -2.67
C ARG A 189 15.56 2.97 -2.74
N GLY A 190 14.43 2.25 -2.60
CA GLY A 190 13.12 2.85 -2.73
C GLY A 190 12.00 1.93 -2.28
N THR A 191 10.79 2.43 -2.46
CA THR A 191 9.53 1.71 -2.31
C THR A 191 8.80 1.73 -3.65
N VAL A 192 8.51 0.56 -4.20
CA VAL A 192 7.63 0.38 -5.35
C VAL A 192 6.19 0.31 -4.85
N VAL A 193 5.33 1.16 -5.39
CA VAL A 193 3.90 1.20 -5.02
C VAL A 193 3.04 0.75 -6.20
N PRO A 194 2.59 -0.50 -6.23
CA PRO A 194 1.50 -0.90 -7.11
C PRO A 194 0.22 -0.14 -6.74
N PHE A 195 -0.35 0.62 -7.69
CA PHE A 195 -1.50 1.47 -7.49
C PHE A 195 -2.60 1.16 -8.49
N GLY A 196 -3.77 0.74 -7.98
CA GLY A 196 -4.83 0.25 -8.85
C GLY A 196 -6.10 -0.20 -8.11
N SER A 197 -6.88 -1.00 -8.83
CA SER A 197 -8.13 -1.58 -8.34
C SER A 197 -7.94 -2.99 -7.77
N SER A 198 -8.98 -3.86 -7.92
CA SER A 198 -8.95 -5.27 -7.50
C SER A 198 -7.79 -6.08 -8.13
N VAL A 199 -7.36 -5.73 -9.32
CA VAL A 199 -6.24 -6.36 -10.02
C VAL A 199 -4.87 -6.06 -9.38
N VAL A 200 -4.79 -5.01 -8.57
CA VAL A 200 -3.63 -4.67 -7.73
C VAL A 200 -3.85 -5.13 -6.30
N ASP A 201 -5.04 -4.92 -5.72
CA ASP A 201 -5.43 -5.41 -4.40
C ASP A 201 -5.16 -6.92 -4.25
N GLY A 202 -5.30 -7.66 -5.33
CA GLY A 202 -4.94 -9.07 -5.42
C GLY A 202 -6.13 -10.01 -5.35
N VAL A 203 -7.30 -9.57 -5.82
CA VAL A 203 -8.43 -10.50 -6.04
C VAL A 203 -7.97 -11.64 -6.95
N GLY A 204 -8.31 -12.88 -6.55
CA GLY A 204 -7.83 -14.10 -7.20
C GLY A 204 -6.52 -14.67 -6.65
N SER A 205 -5.76 -13.93 -5.85
CA SER A 205 -4.47 -14.39 -5.28
C SER A 205 -4.59 -15.57 -4.30
N THR A 206 -5.80 -15.90 -3.88
CA THR A 206 -6.11 -17.07 -3.05
C THR A 206 -6.70 -18.23 -3.86
N ASN A 207 -7.01 -18.03 -5.14
CA ASN A 207 -7.64 -19.03 -5.99
C ASN A 207 -6.58 -19.96 -6.60
N CYS A 208 -6.58 -21.22 -6.18
CA CYS A 208 -5.68 -22.28 -6.65
C CYS A 208 -6.37 -23.27 -7.61
N GLY A 209 -7.58 -22.95 -8.10
CA GLY A 209 -8.40 -23.75 -9.01
C GLY A 209 -9.77 -24.07 -8.44
N PRO A 210 -10.61 -24.82 -9.17
CA PRO A 210 -11.98 -25.13 -8.75
C PRO A 210 -12.04 -25.77 -7.36
N GLY A 211 -12.76 -25.12 -6.43
CA GLY A 211 -12.92 -25.59 -5.06
C GLY A 211 -11.68 -25.47 -4.17
N CYS A 212 -10.62 -24.83 -4.63
CA CYS A 212 -9.38 -24.62 -3.92
C CYS A 212 -9.19 -23.16 -3.52
N THR A 213 -8.90 -22.90 -2.24
CA THR A 213 -8.61 -21.56 -1.72
C THR A 213 -7.44 -21.60 -0.74
N GLU A 214 -6.45 -20.75 -0.95
CA GLU A 214 -5.27 -20.62 -0.11
C GLU A 214 -5.20 -19.24 0.55
N ILE A 215 -5.82 -19.08 1.71
CA ILE A 215 -5.84 -17.82 2.46
C ILE A 215 -4.52 -17.62 3.21
N GLY A 216 -4.01 -16.39 3.22
CA GLY A 216 -2.81 -16.02 3.99
C GLY A 216 -1.49 -16.52 3.42
N THR A 217 -1.47 -17.01 2.18
CA THR A 217 -0.26 -17.54 1.53
C THR A 217 0.56 -16.50 0.78
N ASN A 218 0.12 -15.24 0.78
CA ASN A 218 0.83 -14.10 0.20
C ASN A 218 1.22 -14.34 -1.28
N LYS A 219 0.20 -14.62 -2.12
CA LYS A 219 0.37 -14.93 -3.54
C LYS A 219 -0.16 -13.86 -4.49
N ARG A 220 -0.39 -12.63 -4.00
CA ARG A 220 -0.57 -11.47 -4.88
C ARG A 220 0.65 -11.33 -5.79
N TRP A 221 0.48 -10.86 -7.00
CA TRP A 221 1.62 -10.57 -7.87
C TRP A 221 2.60 -9.57 -7.22
N THR A 222 2.10 -8.68 -6.35
CA THR A 222 2.91 -7.74 -5.58
C THR A 222 3.75 -8.45 -4.50
N ASP A 223 3.23 -9.51 -3.87
CA ASP A 223 3.98 -10.34 -2.92
C ASP A 223 5.04 -11.17 -3.64
N VAL A 224 4.70 -11.68 -4.85
CA VAL A 224 5.66 -12.41 -5.71
C VAL A 224 6.77 -11.49 -6.18
N LEU A 225 6.44 -10.26 -6.62
CA LEU A 225 7.41 -9.23 -7.01
C LEU A 225 8.40 -8.96 -5.87
N ALA A 226 7.88 -8.76 -4.65
CA ALA A 226 8.72 -8.55 -3.47
C ALA A 226 9.71 -9.71 -3.25
N ARG A 227 9.26 -10.96 -3.35
CA ARG A 227 10.14 -12.14 -3.24
C ARG A 227 11.17 -12.20 -4.36
N ARG A 228 10.81 -11.84 -5.61
CA ARG A 228 11.74 -11.77 -6.74
C ARG A 228 12.82 -10.72 -6.54
N ILE A 229 12.46 -9.53 -6.01
CA ILE A 229 13.42 -8.47 -5.67
C ILE A 229 14.42 -8.98 -4.64
N VAL A 230 13.94 -9.62 -3.57
CA VAL A 230 14.82 -10.21 -2.54
C VAL A 230 15.74 -11.29 -3.12
N ALA A 231 15.20 -12.18 -3.94
CA ALA A 231 15.94 -13.30 -4.52
C ALA A 231 16.96 -12.89 -5.59
N SER A 232 16.79 -11.73 -6.23
CA SER A 232 17.65 -11.27 -7.33
C SER A 232 19.09 -10.99 -6.89
N GLY A 233 19.32 -10.66 -5.62
CA GLY A 233 20.61 -10.21 -5.10
C GLY A 233 21.06 -8.84 -5.63
N GLY A 234 20.24 -8.20 -6.48
CA GLY A 234 20.46 -6.85 -7.03
C GLY A 234 19.99 -5.72 -6.12
N PRO A 235 19.68 -4.54 -6.67
CA PRO A 235 19.09 -3.43 -5.94
C PRO A 235 17.84 -3.85 -5.20
N GLN A 236 17.72 -3.45 -3.94
CA GLN A 236 16.61 -3.85 -3.07
C GLN A 236 15.58 -2.73 -2.95
N PHE A 237 14.32 -3.07 -3.16
CA PHE A 237 13.17 -2.18 -3.00
C PHE A 237 12.14 -2.81 -2.07
N ALA A 238 11.45 -1.99 -1.29
CA ALA A 238 10.22 -2.40 -0.64
C ALA A 238 9.07 -2.40 -1.65
N VAL A 239 8.01 -3.17 -1.39
CA VAL A 239 6.78 -3.17 -2.19
C VAL A 239 5.61 -2.90 -1.25
N ALA A 240 4.85 -1.83 -1.54
CA ALA A 240 3.70 -1.40 -0.75
C ALA A 240 2.44 -1.35 -1.63
N ASN A 241 1.53 -2.29 -1.44
CA ASN A 241 0.33 -2.43 -2.26
C ASN A 241 -0.71 -1.36 -1.91
N ALA A 242 -1.08 -0.51 -2.88
CA ALA A 242 -2.12 0.52 -2.78
C ALA A 242 -3.37 0.22 -3.62
N GLY A 243 -3.67 -1.05 -3.87
CA GLY A 243 -4.90 -1.49 -4.53
C GLY A 243 -6.13 -1.33 -3.64
N ILE A 244 -7.25 -0.96 -4.24
CA ILE A 244 -8.59 -1.04 -3.63
C ILE A 244 -9.56 -1.61 -4.67
N SER A 245 -10.16 -2.75 -4.36
CA SER A 245 -11.15 -3.40 -5.23
C SER A 245 -12.31 -2.45 -5.56
N GLY A 246 -12.77 -2.49 -6.84
CA GLY A 246 -13.92 -1.69 -7.31
C GLY A 246 -13.61 -0.26 -7.72
N THR A 247 -12.41 0.26 -7.44
CA THR A 247 -12.04 1.65 -7.76
C THR A 247 -11.69 1.84 -9.24
N THR A 248 -11.73 3.10 -9.68
CA THR A 248 -11.46 3.55 -11.05
C THR A 248 -10.29 4.55 -11.07
N SER A 249 -9.67 4.72 -12.24
CA SER A 249 -8.72 5.81 -12.46
C SER A 249 -9.45 7.16 -12.53
N ALA A 250 -10.47 7.23 -13.38
CA ALA A 250 -11.28 8.42 -13.60
C ALA A 250 -12.56 8.40 -12.74
N VAL A 251 -13.21 9.55 -12.61
CA VAL A 251 -14.57 9.66 -12.07
C VAL A 251 -15.55 9.21 -13.16
N CYS A 252 -16.11 8.01 -13.00
CA CYS A 252 -16.98 7.41 -14.01
C CYS A 252 -18.47 7.51 -13.63
N PRO A 253 -19.37 7.69 -14.63
CA PRO A 253 -20.77 8.00 -14.37
C PRO A 253 -21.56 6.89 -13.68
N ARG A 254 -21.11 5.64 -13.77
CA ARG A 254 -21.77 4.47 -13.15
C ARG A 254 -20.95 3.85 -12.01
N THR A 255 -20.02 4.61 -11.43
CA THR A 255 -19.26 4.14 -10.26
C THR A 255 -20.24 3.79 -9.12
N PRO A 256 -20.19 2.55 -8.58
CA PRO A 256 -21.04 2.17 -7.46
C PRO A 256 -20.81 3.04 -6.22
N ALA A 257 -21.87 3.32 -5.45
CA ALA A 257 -21.83 4.23 -4.30
C ALA A 257 -20.68 4.00 -3.29
N PRO A 258 -20.29 2.75 -2.94
CA PRO A 258 -19.15 2.54 -2.01
C PRO A 258 -17.82 3.04 -2.52
N PHE A 259 -17.66 3.21 -3.84
CA PHE A 259 -16.39 3.59 -4.48
C PHE A 259 -16.38 5.02 -5.02
N VAL A 260 -17.50 5.75 -4.89
CA VAL A 260 -17.56 7.18 -5.26
C VAL A 260 -16.58 7.97 -4.38
N GLY A 261 -15.74 8.80 -5.03
CA GLY A 261 -14.68 9.55 -4.34
C GLY A 261 -13.45 8.72 -3.96
N LEU A 262 -13.29 7.53 -4.59
CA LEU A 262 -12.10 6.68 -4.46
C LEU A 262 -11.39 6.49 -5.81
N ASP A 263 -11.56 7.42 -6.75
CA ASP A 263 -10.79 7.47 -7.98
C ASP A 263 -9.29 7.70 -7.71
N ALA A 264 -8.47 7.40 -8.69
CA ALA A 264 -7.02 7.41 -8.50
C ALA A 264 -6.48 8.76 -8.03
N MET A 265 -6.95 9.89 -8.60
CA MET A 265 -6.46 11.20 -8.23
C MET A 265 -6.87 11.57 -6.78
N THR A 266 -8.09 11.25 -6.37
CA THR A 266 -8.59 11.51 -5.01
C THR A 266 -7.80 10.75 -3.95
N ARG A 267 -7.34 9.52 -4.26
CA ARG A 267 -6.57 8.71 -3.30
C ARG A 267 -5.05 8.91 -3.39
N LEU A 268 -4.53 9.52 -4.45
CA LEU A 268 -3.11 9.55 -4.77
C LEU A 268 -2.25 10.08 -3.61
N GLU A 269 -2.65 11.18 -3.01
CA GLU A 269 -1.91 11.78 -1.88
C GLU A 269 -1.84 10.82 -0.69
N ARG A 270 -2.99 10.31 -0.26
CA ARG A 270 -3.11 9.46 0.93
C ARG A 270 -2.46 8.08 0.76
N ASP A 271 -2.68 7.44 -0.41
CA ASP A 271 -2.38 6.02 -0.59
C ASP A 271 -1.02 5.77 -1.25
N VAL A 272 -0.44 6.80 -1.87
CA VAL A 272 0.86 6.71 -2.56
C VAL A 272 1.85 7.72 -2.01
N LEU A 273 1.56 9.03 -2.12
CA LEU A 273 2.54 10.09 -1.84
C LEU A 273 2.83 10.26 -0.35
N ALA A 274 1.89 9.89 0.53
CA ALA A 274 2.09 9.86 1.98
C ALA A 274 2.83 8.61 2.49
N LEU A 275 3.21 7.67 1.61
CA LEU A 275 4.10 6.56 1.93
C LEU A 275 5.57 7.02 1.87
N HIS A 276 6.47 6.24 2.47
CA HIS A 276 7.86 6.65 2.60
C HIS A 276 8.79 5.91 1.64
N GLY A 277 9.72 6.67 1.09
CA GLY A 277 10.73 6.17 0.18
C GLY A 277 10.21 5.79 -1.20
N VAL A 278 9.06 6.31 -1.63
CA VAL A 278 8.45 5.97 -2.93
C VAL A 278 9.33 6.48 -4.06
N THR A 279 9.76 5.56 -4.92
CA THR A 279 10.54 5.84 -6.13
C THR A 279 9.80 5.43 -7.39
N ASP A 280 8.94 4.42 -7.29
CA ASP A 280 8.29 3.78 -8.43
C ASP A 280 6.79 3.55 -8.14
N VAL A 281 5.95 3.77 -9.13
CA VAL A 281 4.54 3.40 -9.13
C VAL A 281 4.26 2.48 -10.30
N ILE A 282 3.70 1.29 -10.03
CA ILE A 282 3.12 0.43 -11.09
C ILE A 282 1.64 0.73 -11.16
N TYR A 283 1.23 1.44 -12.21
CA TYR A 283 -0.13 1.96 -12.38
C TYR A 283 -1.00 1.00 -13.17
N TYR A 284 -1.97 0.36 -12.52
CA TYR A 284 -2.81 -0.68 -13.11
C TYR A 284 -4.30 -0.42 -12.84
N TYR A 285 -4.93 0.33 -13.74
CA TYR A 285 -6.34 0.73 -13.72
C TYR A 285 -7.02 0.48 -15.08
N GLY A 286 -8.24 0.94 -15.24
CA GLY A 286 -8.99 1.05 -16.48
C GLY A 286 -10.09 0.01 -16.65
N THR A 287 -9.95 -1.20 -16.08
CA THR A 287 -10.97 -2.24 -16.25
C THR A 287 -12.33 -1.85 -15.65
N ASN A 288 -12.35 -1.23 -14.48
CA ASN A 288 -13.58 -0.73 -13.87
C ASN A 288 -14.06 0.56 -14.52
N ASP A 289 -13.15 1.38 -15.01
CA ASP A 289 -13.48 2.63 -15.72
C ASP A 289 -14.38 2.35 -16.92
N LEU A 290 -13.98 1.44 -17.80
CA LEU A 290 -14.78 1.02 -18.95
C LEU A 290 -16.11 0.39 -18.52
N ALA A 291 -16.09 -0.51 -17.53
CA ALA A 291 -17.31 -1.14 -17.00
C ALA A 291 -18.28 -0.12 -16.40
N ASN A 292 -17.77 0.95 -15.80
CA ASN A 292 -18.55 2.04 -15.17
C ASN A 292 -18.87 3.18 -16.14
N GLY A 293 -18.60 3.00 -17.44
CA GLY A 293 -19.05 3.88 -18.51
C GLY A 293 -18.16 5.09 -18.77
N CYS A 294 -16.92 5.08 -18.32
CA CYS A 294 -15.92 6.02 -18.79
C CYS A 294 -15.52 5.69 -20.24
N THR A 295 -15.27 6.72 -21.03
CA THR A 295 -14.72 6.67 -22.38
C THR A 295 -13.20 6.58 -22.35
N ALA A 296 -12.58 6.15 -23.45
CA ALA A 296 -11.12 6.17 -23.61
C ALA A 296 -10.52 7.56 -23.31
N ALA A 297 -11.18 8.62 -23.78
CA ALA A 297 -10.71 10.00 -23.56
C ALA A 297 -10.67 10.40 -22.09
N GLU A 298 -11.69 10.03 -21.31
CA GLU A 298 -11.76 10.31 -19.88
C GLU A 298 -10.69 9.52 -19.11
N ILE A 299 -10.46 8.25 -19.47
CA ILE A 299 -9.44 7.40 -18.86
C ILE A 299 -8.04 7.97 -19.14
N VAL A 300 -7.74 8.31 -20.41
CA VAL A 300 -6.46 8.89 -20.80
C VAL A 300 -6.22 10.23 -20.11
N ALA A 301 -7.25 11.08 -19.97
CA ALA A 301 -7.14 12.35 -19.24
C ALA A 301 -6.78 12.12 -17.76
N SER A 302 -7.42 11.13 -17.12
CA SER A 302 -7.08 10.75 -15.74
C SER A 302 -5.64 10.22 -15.63
N TYR A 303 -5.20 9.34 -16.53
CA TYR A 303 -3.85 8.82 -16.56
C TYR A 303 -2.81 9.94 -16.65
N ARG A 304 -3.00 10.88 -17.59
CA ARG A 304 -2.11 12.05 -17.73
C ARG A 304 -2.01 12.87 -16.45
N ALA A 305 -3.14 13.15 -15.81
CA ALA A 305 -3.15 13.93 -14.57
C ALA A 305 -2.39 13.23 -13.43
N VAL A 306 -2.62 11.93 -13.25
CA VAL A 306 -1.91 11.13 -12.24
C VAL A 306 -0.40 11.06 -12.55
N PHE A 307 -0.04 10.78 -13.80
CA PHE A 307 1.38 10.67 -14.20
C PHE A 307 2.12 12.01 -14.05
N GLU A 308 1.49 13.12 -14.42
CA GLU A 308 2.05 14.45 -14.20
C GLU A 308 2.30 14.72 -12.72
N ARG A 309 1.36 14.33 -11.86
CA ARG A 309 1.49 14.52 -10.40
C ARG A 309 2.64 13.67 -9.83
N LEU A 310 2.76 12.40 -10.22
CA LEU A 310 3.83 11.51 -9.80
C LEU A 310 5.21 12.01 -10.28
N ARG A 311 5.31 12.43 -11.54
CA ARG A 311 6.55 12.98 -12.10
C ARG A 311 7.03 14.22 -11.38
N LYS A 312 6.11 15.10 -10.97
CA LYS A 312 6.44 16.32 -10.23
C LYS A 312 7.18 16.01 -8.93
N ASP A 313 6.93 14.84 -8.34
CA ASP A 313 7.61 14.37 -7.14
C ASP A 313 8.82 13.46 -7.45
N GLY A 314 9.20 13.34 -8.74
CA GLY A 314 10.35 12.54 -9.17
C GLY A 314 10.10 11.02 -9.14
N ILE A 315 8.82 10.59 -9.10
CA ILE A 315 8.46 9.18 -9.03
C ILE A 315 8.33 8.60 -10.44
N ALA A 316 9.02 7.49 -10.70
CA ALA A 316 8.94 6.74 -11.94
C ALA A 316 7.57 6.04 -12.08
N VAL A 317 7.00 6.08 -13.30
CA VAL A 317 5.70 5.46 -13.57
C VAL A 317 5.87 4.28 -14.52
N HIS A 318 5.47 3.09 -14.06
CA HIS A 318 5.37 1.88 -14.86
C HIS A 318 3.90 1.66 -15.17
N VAL A 319 3.49 1.99 -16.39
CA VAL A 319 2.07 1.95 -16.78
C VAL A 319 1.70 0.60 -17.38
N THR A 320 0.46 0.15 -17.12
CA THR A 320 -0.04 -1.12 -17.63
C THR A 320 -1.20 -0.91 -18.60
N PRO A 321 -1.29 -1.68 -19.70
CA PRO A 321 -2.49 -1.76 -20.53
C PRO A 321 -3.67 -2.34 -19.73
N ILE A 322 -4.90 -2.00 -20.16
CA ILE A 322 -6.13 -2.55 -19.60
C ILE A 322 -6.29 -4.00 -20.08
N THR A 323 -6.39 -4.94 -19.14
CA THR A 323 -6.61 -6.36 -19.44
C THR A 323 -8.04 -6.64 -19.93
N PRO A 324 -8.27 -7.76 -20.66
CA PRO A 324 -9.60 -8.10 -21.13
C PRO A 324 -10.59 -8.33 -19.99
N ARG A 325 -11.89 -8.16 -20.31
CA ARG A 325 -12.97 -8.42 -19.36
C ARG A 325 -14.22 -8.90 -20.07
N PRO A 326 -14.92 -9.93 -19.59
CA PRO A 326 -16.21 -10.33 -20.14
C PRO A 326 -17.28 -9.27 -19.87
N GLY A 327 -18.30 -9.24 -20.71
CA GLY A 327 -19.40 -8.28 -20.57
C GLY A 327 -19.10 -6.87 -21.07
N TYR A 328 -17.94 -6.61 -21.63
CA TYR A 328 -17.68 -5.39 -22.37
C TYR A 328 -18.52 -5.36 -23.65
N SER A 329 -19.12 -4.22 -23.95
CA SER A 329 -19.69 -3.95 -25.26
C SER A 329 -18.59 -3.82 -26.31
N ASP A 330 -18.96 -3.86 -27.61
CA ASP A 330 -18.02 -3.59 -28.69
C ASP A 330 -17.34 -2.23 -28.52
N GLN A 331 -18.09 -1.20 -28.06
CA GLN A 331 -17.53 0.12 -27.78
C GLN A 331 -16.52 0.09 -26.63
N ASN A 332 -16.80 -0.67 -25.55
CA ASN A 332 -15.83 -0.81 -24.46
C ASN A 332 -14.53 -1.46 -24.94
N ASN A 333 -14.59 -2.43 -25.86
CA ASN A 333 -13.39 -3.02 -26.44
C ASN A 333 -12.65 -2.04 -27.37
N VAL A 334 -13.37 -1.23 -28.16
CA VAL A 334 -12.76 -0.13 -28.94
C VAL A 334 -12.04 0.84 -28.02
N ASP A 335 -12.68 1.28 -26.92
CA ASP A 335 -12.10 2.18 -25.95
C ASP A 335 -10.91 1.53 -25.23
N ARG A 336 -11.00 0.24 -24.86
CA ARG A 336 -9.88 -0.51 -24.27
C ARG A 336 -8.65 -0.49 -25.18
N HIS A 337 -8.83 -0.80 -26.44
CA HIS A 337 -7.73 -0.78 -27.42
C HIS A 337 -7.16 0.62 -27.61
N ALA A 338 -8.00 1.66 -27.64
CA ALA A 338 -7.54 3.04 -27.75
C ALA A 338 -6.69 3.48 -26.53
N VAL A 339 -7.09 3.10 -25.30
CA VAL A 339 -6.28 3.34 -24.10
C VAL A 339 -5.00 2.51 -24.14
N ASN A 340 -5.07 1.23 -24.55
CA ASN A 340 -3.90 0.37 -24.65
C ASN A 340 -2.88 0.86 -25.67
N ASP A 341 -3.34 1.40 -26.80
CA ASP A 341 -2.48 2.05 -27.80
C ASP A 341 -1.79 3.30 -27.24
N PHE A 342 -2.52 4.10 -26.45
CA PHE A 342 -1.93 5.24 -25.75
C PHE A 342 -0.85 4.76 -24.77
N VAL A 343 -1.13 3.76 -23.92
CA VAL A 343 -0.19 3.19 -22.96
C VAL A 343 1.04 2.60 -23.64
N LYS A 344 0.85 1.79 -24.69
CA LYS A 344 1.96 1.12 -25.43
C LYS A 344 2.89 2.11 -26.15
N ARG A 345 2.43 3.34 -26.42
CA ARG A 345 3.27 4.45 -26.90
C ARG A 345 3.95 5.23 -25.78
N GLY A 346 3.94 4.70 -24.55
CA GLY A 346 4.55 5.34 -23.40
C GLY A 346 3.62 6.32 -22.66
N GLY A 347 2.32 6.36 -23.01
CA GLY A 347 1.32 7.17 -22.31
C GLY A 347 1.55 8.70 -22.38
N ASP A 348 2.16 9.21 -23.47
CA ASP A 348 2.68 10.59 -23.57
C ASP A 348 3.58 10.98 -22.38
N CYS A 349 4.09 9.99 -21.70
CA CYS A 349 4.97 10.18 -20.56
C CYS A 349 6.40 10.52 -21.00
N SER A 350 6.61 11.13 -22.19
CA SER A 350 7.93 11.47 -22.73
C SER A 350 8.94 11.69 -21.59
N ASP A 351 9.94 10.86 -21.48
CA ASP A 351 11.03 10.90 -20.50
C ASP A 351 10.71 10.51 -19.04
N ALA A 352 9.45 10.22 -18.67
CA ALA A 352 9.10 9.99 -17.26
C ALA A 352 8.17 8.78 -16.99
N CYS A 353 7.61 8.12 -18.01
CA CYS A 353 7.18 6.74 -17.85
C CYS A 353 8.41 5.85 -18.03
N ALA A 354 8.85 5.26 -16.94
CA ALA A 354 10.04 4.44 -16.95
C ALA A 354 9.85 3.22 -17.87
N THR A 355 8.67 2.57 -17.84
CA THR A 355 8.36 1.43 -18.71
C THR A 355 6.86 1.19 -18.90
N VAL A 356 6.55 0.38 -19.90
CA VAL A 356 5.24 -0.23 -20.08
C VAL A 356 5.31 -1.67 -19.57
N GLN A 357 4.44 -2.02 -18.63
CA GLN A 357 4.28 -3.38 -18.13
C GLN A 357 3.07 -4.01 -18.82
N ASP A 358 3.28 -4.72 -19.92
CA ASP A 358 2.18 -5.26 -20.77
C ASP A 358 1.51 -6.49 -20.15
N PHE A 359 0.75 -6.27 -19.06
CA PHE A 359 -0.02 -7.34 -18.41
C PHE A 359 -1.19 -7.82 -19.24
N ASP A 360 -1.65 -7.04 -20.24
CA ASP A 360 -2.62 -7.47 -21.24
C ASP A 360 -2.05 -8.64 -22.04
N GLN A 361 -0.84 -8.50 -22.58
CA GLN A 361 -0.14 -9.56 -23.29
C GLN A 361 0.07 -10.82 -22.44
N VAL A 362 0.32 -10.65 -21.12
CA VAL A 362 0.52 -11.79 -20.21
C VAL A 362 -0.75 -12.58 -20.01
N LEU A 363 -1.88 -11.89 -19.87
CA LEU A 363 -3.14 -12.49 -19.41
C LEU A 363 -4.13 -12.80 -20.54
N GLU A 364 -3.97 -12.23 -21.74
CA GLU A 364 -4.94 -12.46 -22.81
C GLU A 364 -4.94 -13.92 -23.29
N ASP A 365 -6.09 -14.37 -23.76
CA ASP A 365 -6.25 -15.65 -24.43
C ASP A 365 -5.72 -15.52 -25.87
N PRO A 366 -4.71 -16.28 -26.29
CA PRO A 366 -4.12 -16.16 -27.62
C PRO A 366 -5.09 -16.47 -28.77
N ILE A 367 -6.23 -17.12 -28.49
CA ILE A 367 -7.27 -17.44 -29.46
C ILE A 367 -8.40 -16.40 -29.41
N ARG A 368 -8.65 -15.83 -28.24
CA ARG A 368 -9.74 -14.87 -27.99
C ARG A 368 -9.16 -13.60 -27.33
N PRO A 369 -8.57 -12.67 -28.08
CA PRO A 369 -7.80 -11.54 -27.53
C PRO A 369 -8.62 -10.56 -26.67
N ASN A 370 -9.94 -10.69 -26.64
CA ASN A 370 -10.81 -9.94 -25.73
C ASN A 370 -11.24 -10.77 -24.49
N ALA A 371 -10.52 -11.83 -24.16
CA ALA A 371 -10.77 -12.67 -23.00
C ALA A 371 -9.47 -12.96 -22.23
N VAL A 372 -9.59 -13.16 -20.93
CA VAL A 372 -8.50 -13.67 -20.10
C VAL A 372 -8.26 -15.14 -20.44
N ASN A 373 -7.00 -15.54 -20.53
CA ASN A 373 -6.60 -16.92 -20.74
C ASN A 373 -7.13 -17.82 -19.60
N PRO A 374 -7.87 -18.89 -19.90
CA PRO A 374 -8.46 -19.77 -18.88
C PRO A 374 -7.44 -20.35 -17.87
N ARG A 375 -6.18 -20.46 -18.27
CA ARG A 375 -5.09 -20.90 -17.37
C ARG A 375 -4.88 -19.92 -16.21
N TYR A 376 -5.10 -18.64 -16.45
CA TYR A 376 -4.82 -17.54 -15.52
C TYR A 376 -6.08 -16.99 -14.83
N ASP A 377 -7.25 -17.39 -15.30
CA ASP A 377 -8.54 -16.87 -14.86
C ASP A 377 -9.02 -17.54 -13.56
N THR A 378 -9.64 -16.78 -12.68
CA THR A 378 -10.36 -17.30 -11.50
C THR A 378 -11.67 -18.00 -11.89
N GLY A 379 -12.15 -17.81 -13.12
CA GLY A 379 -13.44 -18.20 -13.63
C GLY A 379 -14.43 -17.04 -13.81
N ASP A 380 -14.03 -15.82 -13.45
CA ASP A 380 -14.84 -14.61 -13.64
C ASP A 380 -14.45 -13.80 -14.88
N GLY A 381 -13.36 -14.19 -15.56
CA GLY A 381 -12.84 -13.57 -16.77
C GLY A 381 -12.16 -12.22 -16.56
N VAL A 382 -11.92 -11.80 -15.30
CA VAL A 382 -11.33 -10.51 -14.92
C VAL A 382 -10.07 -10.68 -14.10
N HIS A 383 -10.16 -11.51 -13.04
CA HIS A 383 -9.12 -11.59 -12.03
C HIS A 383 -8.21 -12.78 -12.26
N ALA A 384 -6.91 -12.52 -12.09
CA ALA A 384 -5.90 -13.55 -12.24
C ALA A 384 -5.88 -14.48 -11.00
N ASN A 385 -5.97 -15.81 -11.23
CA ASN A 385 -5.74 -16.82 -10.21
C ASN A 385 -4.27 -16.85 -9.76
N ILE A 386 -3.89 -17.70 -8.82
CA ILE A 386 -2.50 -17.81 -8.31
C ILE A 386 -1.48 -17.96 -9.45
N THR A 387 -1.79 -18.75 -10.49
CA THR A 387 -0.88 -18.93 -11.63
C THR A 387 -0.75 -17.65 -12.46
N GLY A 388 -1.85 -16.93 -12.68
CA GLY A 388 -1.84 -15.64 -13.36
C GLY A 388 -1.15 -14.54 -12.53
N GLN A 389 -1.33 -14.53 -11.22
CA GLN A 389 -0.60 -13.63 -10.31
C GLN A 389 0.92 -13.85 -10.43
N GLN A 390 1.36 -15.11 -10.47
CA GLN A 390 2.76 -15.45 -10.69
C GLN A 390 3.26 -14.97 -12.06
N ALA A 391 2.48 -15.20 -13.13
CA ALA A 391 2.85 -14.80 -14.49
C ALA A 391 3.00 -13.26 -14.63
N ILE A 392 2.10 -12.48 -14.02
CA ILE A 392 2.21 -11.01 -13.96
C ILE A 392 3.53 -10.60 -13.30
N ALA A 393 3.81 -11.17 -12.13
CA ALA A 393 5.02 -10.81 -11.40
C ALA A 393 6.29 -11.20 -12.17
N ASP A 394 6.31 -12.35 -12.82
CA ASP A 394 7.47 -12.86 -13.58
C ASP A 394 7.78 -12.01 -14.82
N TYR A 395 6.77 -11.36 -15.37
CA TYR A 395 6.93 -10.46 -16.52
C TYR A 395 7.69 -9.19 -16.19
N ILE A 396 7.60 -8.70 -14.94
CA ILE A 396 8.23 -7.43 -14.53
C ILE A 396 9.75 -7.58 -14.57
N ALA A 397 10.40 -6.76 -15.40
CA ALA A 397 11.86 -6.66 -15.47
C ALA A 397 12.39 -5.83 -14.30
N LEU A 398 13.07 -6.47 -13.35
CA LEU A 398 13.51 -5.81 -12.10
C LEU A 398 14.52 -4.69 -12.32
N GLU A 399 15.29 -4.74 -13.41
CA GLU A 399 16.24 -3.71 -13.82
C GLU A 399 15.58 -2.39 -14.24
N THR A 400 14.29 -2.38 -14.44
CA THR A 400 13.53 -1.15 -14.77
C THR A 400 13.13 -0.34 -13.54
N LEU A 401 13.25 -0.90 -12.33
CA LEU A 401 13.01 -0.20 -11.07
C LEU A 401 14.20 0.72 -10.75
N VAL A 402 13.94 1.95 -10.27
CA VAL A 402 14.93 3.03 -10.12
C VAL A 402 15.17 3.48 -8.68
#